data_f3bc97ba42ae713d5fe3d22ee498f794
#
_entry.id   f3bc97ba42ae713d5fe3d22ee498f794
#
_cell.length_a   1.000
_cell.length_b   1.000
_cell.length_c   1.000
_cell.angle_alpha   90.00
_cell.angle_beta   90.00
_cell.angle_gamma   90.00
#
_symmetry.space_group_name_H-M   'P 1'
#
loop_
_entity.id
_entity.type
_entity.pdbx_description
1 polymer ?
#
loop_
_entity_poly.entity_id
_entity_poly.type
_entity_poly.pdbx_seq_one_letter_code
_entity_poly.pdbx_strand_id
1 'polypeptide(L)'
;MAAIIADKIFTHVQIRVAVWKDPFSMIEGRGLQVCQSLFAIGTGSLVWKWGLGNGRPFDIPVRESDFVFSVICEEFGVIFGICLIFVLMSSFILFMDISTRSRKLFNKLLCLGFGVCFLFQVFLSIGGVTKFIPSTGVTIPLVSYGGTSVISTLIIFNIIQGLHMLADSEEEEYEHIKAQESE
;
A
#
# COMPACT_ATOMS: atom_id res chain seq x y z
N MET A 1 16.95 -4.46 -17.16
CA MET A 1 17.02 -5.62 -18.06
C MET A 1 15.82 -6.56 -17.93
N ALA A 2 15.49 -7.09 -16.76
CA ALA A 2 14.34 -7.98 -16.55
C ALA A 2 12.98 -7.40 -17.02
N ALA A 3 12.70 -6.12 -16.78
CA ALA A 3 11.48 -5.44 -17.22
C ALA A 3 11.35 -5.37 -18.76
N ILE A 4 12.46 -5.13 -19.47
CA ILE A 4 12.48 -5.05 -20.93
C ILE A 4 12.27 -6.45 -21.56
N ILE A 5 12.77 -7.49 -20.89
CA ILE A 5 12.57 -8.89 -21.32
C ILE A 5 11.12 -9.32 -21.06
N ALA A 6 10.55 -8.96 -19.91
CA ALA A 6 9.16 -9.24 -19.58
C ALA A 6 8.19 -8.53 -20.54
N ASP A 7 8.46 -7.29 -20.93
CA ASP A 7 7.68 -6.55 -21.92
C ASP A 7 7.63 -7.25 -23.27
N LYS A 8 8.71 -7.87 -23.70
CA LYS A 8 8.77 -8.59 -24.98
C LYS A 8 8.12 -9.98 -24.98
N ILE A 9 8.02 -10.62 -23.82
CA ILE A 9 7.55 -12.02 -23.70
C ILE A 9 6.06 -12.10 -23.36
N PHE A 10 5.53 -11.14 -22.55
CA PHE A 10 4.17 -11.24 -22.06
C PHE A 10 3.26 -10.14 -22.65
N THR A 11 2.31 -10.54 -23.48
CA THR A 11 1.31 -9.65 -24.11
C THR A 11 0.54 -8.80 -23.06
N HIS A 12 0.29 -9.36 -21.87
CA HIS A 12 -0.37 -8.65 -20.78
C HIS A 12 0.46 -7.48 -20.24
N VAL A 13 1.79 -7.62 -20.21
CA VAL A 13 2.69 -6.55 -19.75
C VAL A 13 2.75 -5.45 -20.80
N GLN A 14 2.84 -5.81 -22.08
CA GLN A 14 2.81 -4.84 -23.18
C GLN A 14 1.57 -3.95 -23.15
N ILE A 15 0.40 -4.54 -22.92
CA ILE A 15 -0.85 -3.81 -22.86
C ILE A 15 -0.88 -2.87 -21.63
N ARG A 16 -0.42 -3.33 -20.47
CA ARG A 16 -0.34 -2.47 -19.26
C ARG A 16 0.61 -1.31 -19.46
N VAL A 17 1.75 -1.53 -20.09
CA VAL A 17 2.73 -0.47 -20.44
C VAL A 17 2.17 0.48 -21.49
N ALA A 18 1.45 0.00 -22.49
CA ALA A 18 0.81 0.83 -23.51
C ALA A 18 -0.28 1.73 -22.87
N VAL A 19 -1.16 1.17 -22.05
CA VAL A 19 -2.19 1.91 -21.30
C VAL A 19 -1.54 2.91 -20.33
N TRP A 20 -0.42 2.56 -19.71
CA TRP A 20 0.30 3.48 -18.83
C TRP A 20 0.88 4.67 -19.59
N LYS A 21 1.41 4.47 -20.78
CA LYS A 21 1.95 5.54 -21.62
C LYS A 21 0.86 6.48 -22.11
N ASP A 22 -0.19 5.93 -22.72
CA ASP A 22 -1.32 6.70 -23.25
C ASP A 22 -2.67 6.02 -22.97
N PRO A 23 -3.26 6.27 -21.79
CA PRO A 23 -4.55 5.68 -21.43
C PRO A 23 -5.71 6.24 -22.25
N PHE A 24 -5.57 7.48 -22.78
CA PHE A 24 -6.64 8.16 -23.51
C PHE A 24 -6.85 7.59 -24.91
N SER A 25 -5.82 7.05 -25.55
CA SER A 25 -5.95 6.37 -26.84
C SER A 25 -6.68 5.03 -26.76
N MET A 26 -6.81 4.46 -25.54
CA MET A 26 -7.43 3.14 -25.27
C MET A 26 -8.68 3.25 -24.38
N ILE A 27 -9.36 4.39 -24.40
CA ILE A 27 -10.53 4.69 -23.53
C ILE A 27 -11.67 3.69 -23.71
N GLU A 28 -11.90 3.16 -24.92
CA GLU A 28 -12.97 2.19 -25.19
C GLU A 28 -12.64 0.75 -24.72
N GLY A 29 -11.51 0.58 -24.00
CA GLY A 29 -11.07 -0.73 -23.55
C GLY A 29 -10.37 -0.71 -22.20
N ARG A 30 -9.15 -1.26 -22.17
CA ARG A 30 -8.38 -1.42 -20.93
C ARG A 30 -7.88 -0.10 -20.32
N GLY A 31 -7.83 0.99 -21.08
CA GLY A 31 -7.49 2.32 -20.62
C GLY A 31 -8.62 3.00 -19.84
N LEU A 32 -9.87 2.54 -19.98
CA LEU A 32 -11.03 3.11 -19.31
C LEU A 32 -10.86 3.20 -17.79
N GLN A 33 -10.41 2.11 -17.17
CA GLN A 33 -10.22 2.04 -15.72
C GLN A 33 -9.21 3.07 -15.21
N VAL A 34 -8.09 3.22 -15.91
CA VAL A 34 -7.04 4.17 -15.55
C VAL A 34 -7.51 5.61 -15.76
N CYS A 35 -8.21 5.88 -16.86
CA CYS A 35 -8.79 7.20 -17.12
C CYS A 35 -9.84 7.59 -16.07
N GLN A 36 -10.76 6.68 -15.75
CA GLN A 36 -11.77 6.89 -14.71
C GLN A 36 -11.14 7.10 -13.33
N SER A 37 -10.11 6.34 -12.99
CA SER A 37 -9.33 6.50 -11.76
C SER A 37 -8.69 7.88 -11.67
N LEU A 38 -8.07 8.36 -12.74
CA LEU A 38 -7.47 9.69 -12.78
C LEU A 38 -8.52 10.80 -12.69
N PHE A 39 -9.66 10.62 -13.35
CA PHE A 39 -10.78 11.55 -13.23
C PHE A 39 -11.37 11.58 -11.82
N ALA A 40 -11.53 10.43 -11.18
CA ALA A 40 -12.00 10.32 -9.80
C ALA A 40 -11.08 11.09 -8.83
N ILE A 41 -9.75 10.93 -8.96
CA ILE A 41 -8.78 11.70 -8.18
C ILE A 41 -8.84 13.19 -8.51
N GLY A 42 -8.95 13.55 -9.80
CA GLY A 42 -8.96 14.95 -10.26
C GLY A 42 -10.25 15.70 -9.95
N THR A 43 -11.39 15.03 -9.91
CA THR A 43 -12.70 15.59 -9.54
C THR A 43 -12.96 15.56 -8.04
N GLY A 44 -12.19 14.77 -7.29
CA GLY A 44 -12.20 14.74 -5.84
C GLY A 44 -11.93 16.14 -5.30
N SER A 45 -12.84 16.65 -4.43
CA SER A 45 -12.65 17.94 -3.75
C SER A 45 -11.45 17.88 -2.83
N LEU A 46 -10.81 19.01 -2.54
CA LEU A 46 -9.74 19.07 -1.51
C LEU A 46 -10.23 18.58 -0.17
N VAL A 47 -11.48 18.89 0.19
CA VAL A 47 -12.13 18.52 1.45
C VAL A 47 -13.45 17.85 1.12
N TRP A 48 -13.86 16.90 1.97
CA TRP A 48 -15.13 16.19 1.90
C TRP A 48 -16.31 17.12 1.52
N LYS A 49 -16.90 16.89 0.37
CA LYS A 49 -18.18 17.49 -0.01
C LYS A 49 -19.30 16.70 0.63
N TRP A 50 -19.77 17.16 1.79
CA TRP A 50 -20.94 16.62 2.45
C TRP A 50 -22.13 16.55 1.46
N GLY A 51 -22.49 15.35 1.02
CA GLY A 51 -23.76 15.07 0.35
C GLY A 51 -23.99 15.63 -1.06
N LEU A 52 -23.00 16.29 -1.66
CA LEU A 52 -23.10 16.86 -3.01
C LEU A 52 -22.10 16.25 -4.00
N GLY A 53 -21.64 15.05 -3.75
CA GLY A 53 -21.17 14.23 -4.85
C GLY A 53 -22.32 14.19 -5.85
N ASN A 54 -22.13 14.71 -7.07
CA ASN A 54 -23.08 14.53 -8.17
C ASN A 54 -23.16 13.03 -8.48
N GLY A 55 -23.54 12.26 -7.50
CA GLY A 55 -24.25 11.02 -7.41
C GLY A 55 -23.98 9.91 -8.40
N ARG A 56 -22.89 9.96 -9.11
CA ARG A 56 -22.42 8.81 -9.88
C ARG A 56 -20.93 8.65 -9.62
N PRO A 57 -20.53 7.78 -8.69
CA PRO A 57 -19.18 7.27 -8.76
C PRO A 57 -18.99 6.80 -10.20
N PHE A 58 -17.97 7.33 -10.88
CA PHE A 58 -17.59 6.79 -12.18
C PHE A 58 -17.60 5.28 -12.05
N ASP A 59 -18.31 4.61 -12.94
CA ASP A 59 -18.49 3.15 -12.86
C ASP A 59 -17.15 2.47 -13.18
N ILE A 60 -16.22 2.57 -12.20
CA ILE A 60 -14.88 2.01 -12.32
C ILE A 60 -15.03 0.51 -12.12
N PRO A 61 -14.85 -0.32 -13.15
CA PRO A 61 -14.83 -1.76 -12.97
C PRO A 61 -13.74 -2.14 -11.96
N VAL A 62 -14.05 -3.04 -11.01
CA VAL A 62 -13.11 -3.50 -9.97
C VAL A 62 -12.63 -2.39 -9.02
N ARG A 63 -13.47 -1.37 -8.79
CA ARG A 63 -13.17 -0.22 -7.91
C ARG A 63 -12.81 -0.62 -6.47
N GLU A 64 -13.37 -1.74 -5.99
CA GLU A 64 -13.22 -2.18 -4.60
C GLU A 64 -11.87 -2.86 -4.31
N SER A 65 -11.14 -3.28 -5.33
CA SER A 65 -9.85 -3.94 -5.18
C SER A 65 -8.67 -3.01 -5.53
N ASP A 66 -8.45 -2.83 -6.83
CA ASP A 66 -7.22 -2.21 -7.33
C ASP A 66 -7.30 -0.67 -7.34
N PHE A 67 -8.51 -0.10 -7.47
CA PHE A 67 -8.74 1.34 -7.60
C PHE A 67 -9.41 1.98 -6.38
N VAL A 68 -9.43 1.29 -5.25
CA VAL A 68 -10.05 1.79 -4.01
C VAL A 68 -9.49 3.14 -3.58
N PHE A 69 -8.22 3.42 -3.81
CA PHE A 69 -7.61 4.72 -3.50
C PHE A 69 -8.26 5.87 -4.27
N SER A 70 -8.61 5.67 -5.55
CA SER A 70 -9.29 6.68 -6.36
C SER A 70 -10.69 6.96 -5.81
N VAL A 71 -11.42 5.91 -5.42
CA VAL A 71 -12.76 6.03 -4.81
C VAL A 71 -12.68 6.79 -3.49
N ILE A 72 -11.68 6.50 -2.67
CA ILE A 72 -11.44 7.22 -1.40
C ILE A 72 -11.17 8.70 -1.67
N CYS A 73 -10.33 9.02 -2.65
CA CYS A 73 -10.05 10.41 -3.02
C CYS A 73 -11.28 11.13 -3.58
N GLU A 74 -12.15 10.43 -4.32
CA GLU A 74 -13.38 10.97 -4.87
C GLU A 74 -14.43 11.26 -3.80
N GLU A 75 -14.65 10.32 -2.88
CA GLU A 75 -15.70 10.40 -1.85
C GLU A 75 -15.28 11.26 -0.64
N PHE A 76 -14.07 11.06 -0.12
CA PHE A 76 -13.59 11.71 1.11
C PHE A 76 -12.65 12.89 0.84
N GLY A 77 -12.27 13.11 -0.41
CA GLY A 77 -11.34 14.15 -0.82
C GLY A 77 -9.87 13.73 -0.80
N VAL A 78 -9.07 14.49 -1.52
CA VAL A 78 -7.64 14.22 -1.70
C VAL A 78 -6.87 14.28 -0.38
N ILE A 79 -7.27 15.17 0.54
CA ILE A 79 -6.65 15.27 1.87
C ILE A 79 -6.76 13.95 2.63
N PHE A 80 -7.93 13.30 2.59
CA PHE A 80 -8.09 12.00 3.22
C PHE A 80 -7.20 10.92 2.57
N GLY A 81 -7.05 10.93 1.25
CA GLY A 81 -6.12 10.06 0.54
C GLY A 81 -4.66 10.26 1.01
N ILE A 82 -4.24 11.51 1.20
CA ILE A 82 -2.92 11.85 1.74
C ILE A 82 -2.77 11.34 3.18
N CYS A 83 -3.78 11.56 4.04
CA CYS A 83 -3.78 11.03 5.40
C CYS A 83 -3.64 9.51 5.43
N LEU A 84 -4.33 8.81 4.53
CA LEU A 84 -4.21 7.35 4.39
C LEU A 84 -2.77 6.93 4.05
N ILE A 85 -2.11 7.64 3.14
CA ILE A 85 -0.69 7.39 2.82
C ILE A 85 0.18 7.58 4.06
N PHE A 86 -0.04 8.64 4.84
CA PHE A 86 0.71 8.87 6.08
C PHE A 86 0.50 7.77 7.11
N VAL A 87 -0.72 7.24 7.26
CA VAL A 87 -1.00 6.10 8.15
C VAL A 87 -0.25 4.85 7.70
N LEU A 88 -0.25 4.55 6.41
CA LEU A 88 0.50 3.40 5.86
C LEU A 88 2.01 3.58 6.02
N MET A 89 2.52 4.79 5.82
CA MET A 89 3.94 5.10 6.04
C MET A 89 4.34 5.02 7.51
N SER A 90 3.48 5.48 8.43
CA SER A 90 3.73 5.37 9.88
C SER A 90 3.79 3.91 10.33
N SER A 91 2.95 3.04 9.77
CA SER A 91 3.02 1.60 10.03
C SER A 91 4.36 0.99 9.59
N PHE A 92 4.88 1.39 8.44
CA PHE A 92 6.22 0.97 8.00
C PHE A 92 7.32 1.45 8.95
N ILE A 93 7.25 2.71 9.40
CA ILE A 93 8.23 3.27 10.36
C ILE A 93 8.21 2.48 11.66
N LEU A 94 7.02 2.12 12.17
CA LEU A 94 6.89 1.27 13.37
C LEU A 94 7.55 -0.09 13.17
N PHE A 95 7.41 -0.73 12.01
CA PHE A 95 8.08 -2.00 11.72
C PHE A 95 9.59 -1.85 11.72
N MET A 96 10.11 -0.73 11.22
CA MET A 96 11.54 -0.43 11.26
C MET A 96 12.05 -0.19 12.68
N ASP A 97 11.28 0.52 13.51
CA ASP A 97 11.61 0.74 14.92
C ASP A 97 11.71 -0.58 15.68
N ILE A 98 10.71 -1.45 15.58
CA ILE A 98 10.72 -2.80 16.18
C ILE A 98 11.94 -3.61 15.68
N SER A 99 12.26 -3.52 14.40
CA SER A 99 13.43 -4.18 13.82
C SER A 99 14.72 -3.70 14.49
N THR A 100 14.86 -2.40 14.79
CA THR A 100 16.08 -1.85 15.39
C THR A 100 16.22 -2.19 16.88
N ARG A 101 15.12 -2.28 17.60
CA ARG A 101 15.09 -2.63 19.04
C ARG A 101 15.40 -4.11 19.29
N SER A 102 14.98 -4.99 18.39
CA SER A 102 15.18 -6.44 18.54
C SER A 102 16.66 -6.80 18.58
N ARG A 103 17.07 -7.59 19.57
CA ARG A 103 18.47 -8.05 19.75
C ARG A 103 18.80 -9.27 18.91
N LYS A 104 17.82 -10.17 18.70
CA LYS A 104 18.02 -11.38 17.90
C LYS A 104 18.03 -11.04 16.42
N LEU A 105 19.11 -11.43 15.74
CA LEU A 105 19.27 -11.18 14.30
C LEU A 105 18.10 -11.71 13.47
N PHE A 106 17.56 -12.87 13.82
CA PHE A 106 16.42 -13.48 13.15
C PHE A 106 15.17 -12.57 13.22
N ASN A 107 14.82 -12.11 14.43
CA ASN A 107 13.67 -11.24 14.66
C ASN A 107 13.82 -9.90 13.90
N LYS A 108 15.02 -9.34 13.95
CA LYS A 108 15.39 -8.12 13.22
C LYS A 108 15.18 -8.26 11.72
N LEU A 109 15.71 -9.34 11.12
CA LEU A 109 15.58 -9.58 9.68
C LEU A 109 14.13 -9.87 9.28
N LEU A 110 13.36 -10.53 10.15
CA LEU A 110 11.96 -10.84 9.90
C LEU A 110 11.11 -9.57 9.86
N CYS A 111 11.26 -8.66 10.85
CA CYS A 111 10.58 -7.37 10.86
C CYS A 111 10.97 -6.50 9.65
N LEU A 112 12.26 -6.45 9.32
CA LEU A 112 12.76 -5.73 8.15
C LEU A 112 12.14 -6.28 6.86
N GLY A 113 12.15 -7.61 6.68
CA GLY A 113 11.59 -8.25 5.50
C GLY A 113 10.10 -7.97 5.32
N PHE A 114 9.31 -8.12 6.37
CA PHE A 114 7.89 -7.81 6.33
C PHE A 114 7.61 -6.33 6.10
N GLY A 115 8.38 -5.43 6.73
CA GLY A 115 8.27 -4.00 6.52
C GLY A 115 8.55 -3.60 5.07
N VAL A 116 9.61 -4.13 4.47
CA VAL A 116 9.95 -3.88 3.07
C VAL A 116 8.87 -4.43 2.13
N CYS A 117 8.37 -5.65 2.35
CA CYS A 117 7.28 -6.22 1.57
C CYS A 117 6.01 -5.35 1.65
N PHE A 118 5.64 -4.91 2.85
CA PHE A 118 4.50 -4.03 3.09
C PHE A 118 4.65 -2.69 2.36
N LEU A 119 5.80 -2.02 2.51
CA LEU A 119 6.10 -0.76 1.82
C LEU A 119 6.03 -0.92 0.30
N PHE A 120 6.60 -2.00 -0.23
CA PHE A 120 6.60 -2.27 -1.65
C PHE A 120 5.19 -2.51 -2.18
N GLN A 121 4.34 -3.22 -1.43
CA GLN A 121 2.94 -3.42 -1.78
C GLN A 121 2.17 -2.09 -1.82
N VAL A 122 2.34 -1.22 -0.82
CA VAL A 122 1.75 0.13 -0.78
C VAL A 122 2.20 0.95 -1.98
N PHE A 123 3.50 0.95 -2.27
CA PHE A 123 4.07 1.69 -3.39
C PHE A 123 3.53 1.23 -4.74
N LEU A 124 3.46 -0.09 -4.97
CA LEU A 124 2.92 -0.64 -6.21
C LEU A 124 1.43 -0.30 -6.40
N SER A 125 0.67 -0.36 -5.33
CA SER A 125 -0.78 -0.12 -5.35
C SER A 125 -1.07 1.36 -5.65
N ILE A 126 -0.54 2.27 -4.85
CA ILE A 126 -0.77 3.72 -5.01
C ILE A 126 -0.11 4.24 -6.30
N GLY A 127 1.11 3.80 -6.59
CA GLY A 127 1.82 4.18 -7.81
C GLY A 127 1.11 3.73 -9.09
N GLY A 128 0.46 2.56 -9.08
CA GLY A 128 -0.35 2.07 -10.19
C GLY A 128 -1.60 2.90 -10.43
N VAL A 129 -2.29 3.30 -9.36
CA VAL A 129 -3.52 4.10 -9.42
C VAL A 129 -3.25 5.55 -9.83
N THR A 130 -2.14 6.13 -9.36
CA THR A 130 -1.73 7.50 -9.68
C THR A 130 -0.99 7.64 -11.04
N LYS A 131 -0.90 6.55 -11.81
CA LYS A 131 -0.14 6.51 -13.06
C LYS A 131 1.37 6.79 -12.91
N PHE A 132 1.91 6.67 -11.72
CA PHE A 132 3.35 6.79 -11.50
C PHE A 132 4.11 5.59 -12.08
N ILE A 133 3.52 4.40 -11.94
CA ILE A 133 4.00 3.14 -12.53
C ILE A 133 2.87 2.45 -13.31
N PRO A 134 3.18 1.49 -14.21
CA PRO A 134 2.15 0.67 -14.84
C PRO A 134 1.31 -0.07 -13.78
N SER A 135 -0.02 -0.05 -13.93
CA SER A 135 -0.92 -0.74 -12.99
C SER A 135 -0.56 -2.23 -12.87
N THR A 136 -0.30 -2.67 -11.63
CA THR A 136 0.11 -4.05 -11.34
C THR A 136 -1.03 -4.95 -10.88
N GLY A 137 -2.17 -4.35 -10.48
CA GLY A 137 -3.28 -5.10 -9.89
C GLY A 137 -3.00 -5.56 -8.45
N VAL A 138 -2.15 -4.85 -7.74
CA VAL A 138 -1.83 -5.11 -6.34
C VAL A 138 -2.75 -4.28 -5.45
N THR A 139 -3.38 -4.92 -4.48
CA THR A 139 -4.31 -4.30 -3.54
C THR A 139 -3.59 -3.51 -2.43
N ILE A 140 -4.21 -2.44 -1.93
CA ILE A 140 -3.70 -1.70 -0.76
C ILE A 140 -3.90 -2.55 0.50
N PRO A 141 -2.85 -2.77 1.31
CA PRO A 141 -2.96 -3.55 2.54
C PRO A 141 -4.03 -2.97 3.47
N LEU A 142 -4.88 -3.84 4.04
CA LEU A 142 -5.98 -3.52 4.98
C LEU A 142 -7.11 -2.63 4.44
N VAL A 143 -6.99 -2.05 3.26
CA VAL A 143 -7.96 -1.09 2.70
C VAL A 143 -8.77 -1.69 1.55
N SER A 144 -8.09 -2.39 0.64
CA SER A 144 -8.74 -2.97 -0.53
C SER A 144 -9.51 -4.24 -0.21
N TYR A 145 -10.61 -4.46 -0.92
CA TYR A 145 -11.33 -5.73 -0.87
C TYR A 145 -10.53 -6.83 -1.56
N GLY A 146 -9.93 -7.68 -0.74
CA GLY A 146 -9.13 -8.83 -1.19
C GLY A 146 -8.94 -9.82 -0.05
N GLY A 147 -9.76 -10.88 0.03
CA GLY A 147 -9.78 -11.80 1.18
C GLY A 147 -8.40 -12.36 1.54
N THR A 148 -7.65 -12.85 0.56
CA THR A 148 -6.30 -13.39 0.78
C THR A 148 -5.28 -12.32 1.17
N SER A 149 -5.38 -11.13 0.59
CA SER A 149 -4.50 -9.99 0.91
C SER A 149 -4.71 -9.50 2.34
N VAL A 150 -5.97 -9.39 2.78
CA VAL A 150 -6.31 -8.99 4.15
C VAL A 150 -5.80 -10.03 5.15
N ILE A 151 -6.05 -11.31 4.91
CA ILE A 151 -5.59 -12.39 5.80
C ILE A 151 -4.06 -12.38 5.91
N SER A 152 -3.33 -12.32 4.81
CA SER A 152 -1.87 -12.29 4.83
C SER A 152 -1.32 -11.05 5.54
N THR A 153 -1.93 -9.89 5.34
CA THR A 153 -1.54 -8.66 6.03
C THR A 153 -1.81 -8.76 7.54
N LEU A 154 -2.96 -9.30 7.95
CA LEU A 154 -3.26 -9.53 9.38
C LEU A 154 -2.27 -10.49 10.02
N ILE A 155 -1.86 -11.56 9.33
CA ILE A 155 -0.84 -12.49 9.82
C ILE A 155 0.49 -11.75 10.03
N ILE A 156 0.92 -10.93 9.07
CA ILE A 156 2.15 -10.12 9.17
C ILE A 156 2.07 -9.19 10.39
N PHE A 157 0.99 -8.46 10.57
CA PHE A 157 0.81 -7.55 11.70
C PHE A 157 0.84 -8.30 13.04
N ASN A 158 0.19 -9.47 13.15
CA ASN A 158 0.22 -10.28 14.37
C ASN A 158 1.64 -10.79 14.68
N ILE A 159 2.39 -11.22 13.68
CA ILE A 159 3.79 -11.66 13.88
C ILE A 159 4.64 -10.47 14.36
N ILE A 160 4.51 -9.29 13.73
CA ILE A 160 5.26 -8.10 14.13
C ILE A 160 4.90 -7.65 15.53
N GLN A 161 3.61 -7.72 15.92
CA GLN A 161 3.19 -7.42 17.29
C GLN A 161 3.78 -8.38 18.30
N GLY A 162 3.83 -9.68 17.99
CA GLY A 162 4.52 -10.67 18.84
C GLY A 162 6.01 -10.38 18.97
N LEU A 163 6.65 -9.95 17.90
CA LEU A 163 8.07 -9.55 17.93
C LEU A 163 8.31 -8.26 18.72
N HIS A 164 7.36 -7.32 18.72
CA HIS A 164 7.42 -6.14 19.57
C HIS A 164 7.42 -6.52 21.05
N MET A 165 6.47 -7.35 21.47
CA MET A 165 6.39 -7.82 22.86
C MET A 165 7.67 -8.56 23.29
N LEU A 166 8.27 -9.34 22.39
CA LEU A 166 9.55 -10.00 22.66
C LEU A 166 10.71 -9.01 22.78
N ALA A 167 10.74 -7.99 21.95
CA ALA A 167 11.76 -6.94 22.00
C ALA A 167 11.69 -6.15 23.31
N ASP A 168 10.48 -5.78 23.75
CA ASP A 168 10.27 -5.07 25.01
C ASP A 168 10.71 -5.93 26.21
N SER A 169 10.37 -7.22 26.24
CA SER A 169 10.79 -8.13 27.32
C SER A 169 12.31 -8.33 27.35
N GLU A 170 12.99 -8.40 26.20
CA GLU A 170 14.46 -8.48 26.12
C GLU A 170 15.13 -7.17 26.59
N GLU A 171 14.50 -6.03 26.41
CA GLU A 171 14.99 -4.73 26.88
C GLU A 171 14.87 -4.60 28.41
N GLU A 172 13.72 -4.98 28.97
CA GLU A 172 13.50 -5.01 30.43
C GLU A 172 14.48 -5.95 31.15
N GLU A 173 14.69 -7.16 30.64
CA GLU A 173 15.62 -8.11 31.20
C GLU A 173 17.07 -7.57 31.23
N TYR A 174 17.46 -6.89 30.16
CA TYR A 174 18.78 -6.28 30.08
C TYR A 174 18.98 -5.12 31.06
N GLU A 175 17.95 -4.29 31.24
CA GLU A 175 18.01 -3.19 32.21
C GLU A 175 18.12 -3.73 33.65
N HIS A 176 17.40 -4.81 33.96
CA HIS A 176 17.50 -5.48 35.26
C HIS A 176 18.92 -6.04 35.52
N ILE A 177 19.53 -6.70 34.56
CA ILE A 177 20.88 -7.23 34.68
C ILE A 177 21.88 -6.09 34.89
N LYS A 178 21.77 -5.02 34.12
CA LYS A 178 22.66 -3.87 34.21
C LYS A 178 22.54 -3.13 35.56
N ALA A 179 21.32 -3.07 36.11
CA ALA A 179 21.11 -2.49 37.45
C ALA A 179 21.78 -3.32 38.54
N GLN A 180 21.72 -4.65 38.44
CA GLN A 180 22.41 -5.58 39.40
C GLN A 180 23.93 -5.52 39.32
N GLU A 181 24.51 -5.28 38.14
CA GLU A 181 25.96 -5.13 37.97
C GLU A 181 26.51 -3.80 38.49
N SER A 182 25.65 -2.80 38.70
CA SER A 182 26.02 -1.47 39.19
C SER A 182 25.97 -1.28 40.69
N GLU A 183 25.42 -2.29 41.44
CA GLU A 183 25.42 -2.37 42.90
C GLU A 183 26.64 -3.18 43.42
#